data_9e6b3a1e2e279706d25bbb24d8f46a8d
#
_entry.id   9e6b3a1e2e279706d25bbb24d8f46a8d
#
_cell.length_a   1.000
_cell.length_b   1.000
_cell.length_c   1.000
_cell.angle_alpha   90.00
_cell.angle_beta   90.00
_cell.angle_gamma   90.00
#
_symmetry.space_group_name_H-M   'P 1'
#
loop_
_entity.id
_entity.type
_entity.pdbx_description
1 polymer ?
#
loop_
_entity_poly.entity_id
_entity_poly.type
_entity_poly.pdbx_seq_one_letter_code
_entity_poly.pdbx_strand_id
1 'polypeptide(L)'
;MNGLLRIYSDKKEIALHSLATCEKGKFLTDINHYPHSKNITIDEILSRQKAEMNNIGKDASEFFDLYINANITNRKYDYRAISGILSLRKKYSDENINSACARAILFNSINYKTIKNILEKNIDTTNLPSSSYISNEENSFKRDLNKYNIFLQKKDGNRNE
;
A
#
# COMPACT_ATOMS: atom_id res chain seq x y z
N MET A 1 -9.23 15.06 -42.44
CA MET A 1 -8.15 16.05 -42.49
C MET A 1 -7.56 16.17 -41.09
N ASN A 2 -6.30 15.80 -40.90
CA ASN A 2 -5.65 15.96 -39.60
C ASN A 2 -5.16 17.41 -39.48
N GLY A 3 -5.88 18.22 -38.69
CA GLY A 3 -5.45 19.60 -38.43
C GLY A 3 -4.20 19.63 -37.55
N LEU A 4 -3.32 20.60 -37.81
CA LEU A 4 -2.12 20.85 -37.01
C LEU A 4 -2.26 22.23 -36.34
N LEU A 5 -1.94 22.29 -35.05
CA LEU A 5 -1.86 23.51 -34.25
C LEU A 5 -0.38 23.88 -34.10
N ARG A 6 -0.01 25.08 -34.64
CA ARG A 6 1.33 25.63 -34.49
C ARG A 6 1.33 26.71 -33.42
N ILE A 7 2.25 26.62 -32.49
CA ILE A 7 2.38 27.56 -31.36
C ILE A 7 3.65 28.40 -31.59
N TYR A 8 3.52 29.72 -31.54
CA TYR A 8 4.60 30.65 -31.74
C TYR A 8 4.86 31.50 -30.49
N SER A 9 6.11 31.77 -30.18
CA SER A 9 6.56 32.80 -29.24
C SER A 9 7.62 33.65 -29.92
N ASP A 10 7.51 34.99 -29.82
CA ASP A 10 8.44 35.94 -30.42
C ASP A 10 8.72 35.69 -31.92
N LYS A 11 7.65 35.38 -32.66
CA LYS A 11 7.70 35.02 -34.11
C LYS A 11 8.46 33.72 -34.43
N LYS A 12 8.87 32.97 -33.43
CA LYS A 12 9.51 31.67 -33.58
C LYS A 12 8.53 30.55 -33.25
N GLU A 13 8.44 29.54 -34.13
CA GLU A 13 7.64 28.34 -33.83
C GLU A 13 8.30 27.54 -32.68
N ILE A 14 7.55 27.33 -31.58
CA ILE A 14 8.03 26.65 -30.41
C ILE A 14 7.44 25.22 -30.25
N ALA A 15 6.26 24.98 -30.83
CA ALA A 15 5.65 23.66 -30.76
C ALA A 15 4.66 23.43 -31.91
N LEU A 16 4.52 22.18 -32.27
CA LEU A 16 3.57 21.67 -33.26
C LEU A 16 2.77 20.54 -32.61
N HIS A 17 1.45 20.66 -32.56
CA HIS A 17 0.56 19.65 -32.04
C HIS A 17 -0.44 19.19 -33.10
N SER A 18 -0.85 17.94 -33.07
CA SER A 18 -2.03 17.49 -33.80
C SER A 18 -3.30 17.97 -33.10
N LEU A 19 -4.28 18.44 -33.88
CA LEU A 19 -5.58 18.78 -33.32
C LEU A 19 -6.31 17.52 -32.85
N ALA A 20 -6.83 17.56 -31.61
CA ALA A 20 -7.71 16.51 -31.13
C ALA A 20 -9.03 16.56 -31.91
N THR A 21 -9.27 15.56 -32.73
CA THR A 21 -10.53 15.42 -33.44
C THR A 21 -11.59 14.79 -32.52
N CYS A 22 -12.63 15.56 -32.24
CA CYS A 22 -13.98 15.09 -31.86
C CYS A 22 -14.25 14.58 -30.44
N GLU A 23 -13.33 14.45 -29.51
CA GLU A 23 -13.65 14.03 -28.15
C GLU A 23 -13.50 15.17 -27.14
N LYS A 24 -14.60 15.57 -26.50
CA LYS A 24 -14.56 16.54 -25.40
C LYS A 24 -13.73 15.99 -24.25
N GLY A 25 -12.76 16.79 -23.77
CA GLY A 25 -11.94 16.44 -22.61
C GLY A 25 -10.67 15.62 -22.93
N LYS A 26 -10.34 15.40 -24.19
CA LYS A 26 -9.08 14.76 -24.57
C LYS A 26 -7.93 15.76 -24.51
N PHE A 27 -6.91 15.44 -23.73
CA PHE A 27 -5.67 16.21 -23.64
C PHE A 27 -4.61 15.56 -24.52
N LEU A 28 -4.01 16.34 -25.43
CA LEU A 28 -2.83 15.96 -26.19
C LEU A 28 -1.62 16.63 -25.51
N THR A 29 -0.90 15.84 -24.74
CA THR A 29 0.26 16.32 -23.98
C THR A 29 1.53 15.79 -24.62
N ASP A 30 2.46 16.66 -24.98
CA ASP A 30 3.81 16.27 -25.32
C ASP A 30 4.66 16.26 -24.05
N ILE A 31 5.21 15.10 -23.70
CA ILE A 31 6.00 14.89 -22.49
C ILE A 31 7.29 15.75 -22.50
N ASN A 32 7.82 16.06 -23.69
CA ASN A 32 9.03 16.85 -23.87
C ASN A 32 8.85 18.33 -23.46
N HIS A 33 7.59 18.81 -23.37
CA HIS A 33 7.30 20.17 -22.91
C HIS A 33 7.36 20.34 -21.40
N TYR A 34 7.47 19.25 -20.64
CA TYR A 34 7.62 19.32 -19.20
C TYR A 34 9.09 19.26 -18.78
N PRO A 35 9.48 19.99 -17.72
CA PRO A 35 10.82 19.81 -17.15
C PRO A 35 11.03 18.35 -16.70
N HIS A 36 12.25 17.83 -16.84
CA HIS A 36 12.60 16.44 -16.52
C HIS A 36 12.09 15.95 -15.17
N SER A 37 11.98 16.82 -14.19
CA SER A 37 11.43 16.47 -12.86
C SER A 37 9.96 16.05 -12.88
N LYS A 38 9.21 16.37 -13.94
CA LYS A 38 7.80 15.96 -14.11
C LYS A 38 7.61 14.71 -14.98
N ASN A 39 8.68 14.29 -15.63
CA ASN A 39 8.67 13.12 -16.53
C ASN A 39 9.06 11.82 -15.84
N ILE A 40 9.23 11.85 -14.51
CA ILE A 40 9.57 10.65 -13.73
C ILE A 40 8.41 9.67 -13.80
N THR A 41 8.68 8.49 -14.31
CA THR A 41 7.72 7.39 -14.38
C THR A 41 7.48 6.80 -12.99
N ILE A 42 6.33 6.14 -12.82
CA ILE A 42 6.03 5.43 -11.54
C ILE A 42 7.09 4.36 -11.28
N ASP A 43 7.57 3.69 -12.32
CA ASP A 43 8.58 2.63 -12.19
C ASP A 43 9.94 3.19 -11.71
N GLU A 44 10.32 4.39 -12.15
CA GLU A 44 11.51 5.08 -11.64
C GLU A 44 11.36 5.48 -10.17
N ILE A 45 10.17 5.94 -9.77
CA ILE A 45 9.88 6.26 -8.37
C ILE A 45 9.99 5.00 -7.52
N LEU A 46 9.38 3.90 -7.94
CA LEU A 46 9.40 2.62 -7.23
C LEU A 46 10.82 2.05 -7.12
N SER A 47 11.62 2.16 -8.20
CA SER A 47 13.01 1.71 -8.20
C SER A 47 13.87 2.50 -7.18
N ARG A 48 13.69 3.83 -7.12
CA ARG A 48 14.34 4.67 -6.11
C ARG A 48 13.91 4.29 -4.70
N GLN A 49 12.61 4.14 -4.48
CA GLN A 49 12.06 3.76 -3.18
C GLN A 49 12.54 2.39 -2.73
N LYS A 50 12.68 1.42 -3.65
CA LYS A 50 13.26 0.11 -3.35
C LYS A 50 14.69 0.24 -2.86
N ALA A 51 15.51 1.07 -3.51
CA ALA A 51 16.88 1.33 -3.06
C ALA A 51 16.92 1.98 -1.66
N GLU A 52 16.01 2.92 -1.39
CA GLU A 52 15.91 3.54 -0.06
C GLU A 52 15.44 2.56 1.03
N MET A 53 14.51 1.66 0.72
CA MET A 53 14.06 0.60 1.64
C MET A 53 15.17 -0.42 1.90
N ASN A 54 15.98 -0.76 0.89
CA ASN A 54 17.17 -1.62 1.06
C ASN A 54 18.19 -1.00 2.02
N ASN A 55 18.36 0.32 1.99
CA ASN A 55 19.27 1.05 2.91
C ASN A 55 18.77 1.02 4.36
N ILE A 56 17.47 0.90 4.60
CA ILE A 56 16.88 0.77 5.95
C ILE A 56 17.22 -0.60 6.52
N GLY A 57 17.03 -1.67 5.75
CA GLY A 57 17.34 -3.02 6.18
C GLY A 57 16.67 -4.11 5.33
N LYS A 58 17.01 -5.36 5.64
CA LYS A 58 16.53 -6.53 4.91
C LYS A 58 15.00 -6.68 5.00
N ASP A 59 14.44 -6.54 6.20
CA ASP A 59 13.01 -6.73 6.43
C ASP A 59 12.19 -5.60 5.78
N ALA A 60 12.73 -4.39 5.74
CA ALA A 60 12.13 -3.27 5.02
C ALA A 60 12.11 -3.53 3.51
N SER A 61 13.17 -4.10 2.94
CA SER A 61 13.22 -4.50 1.54
C SER A 61 12.20 -5.60 1.22
N GLU A 62 12.12 -6.62 2.06
CA GLU A 62 11.15 -7.72 1.91
C GLU A 62 9.72 -7.21 2.01
N PHE A 63 9.45 -6.30 2.97
CA PHE A 63 8.15 -5.63 3.08
C PHE A 63 7.77 -4.89 1.80
N PHE A 64 8.71 -4.17 1.19
CA PHE A 64 8.48 -3.48 -0.08
C PHE A 64 8.05 -4.45 -1.18
N ASP A 65 8.78 -5.55 -1.37
CA ASP A 65 8.49 -6.52 -2.42
C ASP A 65 7.12 -7.20 -2.18
N LEU A 66 6.79 -7.55 -0.95
CA LEU A 66 5.48 -8.10 -0.60
C LEU A 66 4.35 -7.08 -0.82
N TYR A 67 4.58 -5.80 -0.47
CA TYR A 67 3.59 -4.74 -0.65
C TYR A 67 3.26 -4.51 -2.13
N ILE A 68 4.27 -4.41 -2.98
CA ILE A 68 4.09 -4.21 -4.42
C ILE A 68 3.42 -5.42 -5.08
N ASN A 69 3.79 -6.64 -4.67
CA ASN A 69 3.20 -7.87 -5.21
C ASN A 69 1.73 -8.05 -4.81
N ALA A 70 1.35 -7.63 -3.60
CA ALA A 70 -0.03 -7.71 -3.13
C ALA A 70 -0.97 -6.72 -3.86
N ASN A 71 -0.44 -5.60 -4.36
CA ASN A 71 -1.23 -4.49 -4.91
C ASN A 71 -1.08 -4.33 -6.45
N ILE A 72 -0.88 -5.41 -7.19
CA ILE A 72 -0.63 -5.38 -8.65
C ILE A 72 -1.65 -4.54 -9.44
N THR A 73 -2.90 -4.45 -8.97
CA THR A 73 -3.99 -3.73 -9.64
C THR A 73 -3.99 -2.21 -9.45
N ASN A 74 -3.32 -1.69 -8.41
CA ASN A 74 -3.41 -0.27 -8.03
C ASN A 74 -2.06 0.47 -7.95
N ARG A 75 -1.09 0.11 -8.79
CA ARG A 75 0.28 0.68 -8.79
C ARG A 75 0.36 2.21 -8.72
N LYS A 76 -0.67 2.92 -9.19
CA LYS A 76 -0.69 4.40 -9.15
C LYS A 76 -0.62 5.00 -7.74
N TYR A 77 -0.97 4.24 -6.71
CA TYR A 77 -1.03 4.74 -5.33
C TYR A 77 0.01 4.11 -4.41
N ASP A 78 0.65 3.02 -4.84
CA ASP A 78 1.57 2.25 -4.02
C ASP A 78 2.80 3.07 -3.60
N TYR A 79 3.33 3.90 -4.50
CA TYR A 79 4.47 4.77 -4.20
C TYR A 79 4.18 5.74 -3.05
N ARG A 80 2.91 6.13 -2.82
CA ARG A 80 2.53 7.06 -1.75
C ARG A 80 2.65 6.41 -0.37
N ALA A 81 2.23 5.15 -0.25
CA ALA A 81 2.34 4.41 1.00
C ALA A 81 3.81 4.19 1.38
N ILE A 82 4.64 3.79 0.40
CA ILE A 82 6.07 3.62 0.60
C ILE A 82 6.74 4.97 0.92
N SER A 83 6.40 6.06 0.22
CA SER A 83 6.87 7.41 0.58
C SER A 83 6.50 7.78 2.01
N GLY A 84 5.30 7.37 2.46
CA GLY A 84 4.87 7.54 3.84
C GLY A 84 5.79 6.82 4.82
N ILE A 85 6.14 5.55 4.56
CA ILE A 85 7.06 4.77 5.40
C ILE A 85 8.44 5.42 5.42
N LEU A 86 9.00 5.80 4.27
CA LEU A 86 10.28 6.48 4.17
C LEU A 86 10.30 7.82 4.92
N SER A 87 9.16 8.54 4.96
CA SER A 87 9.05 9.78 5.71
C SER A 87 9.15 9.59 7.24
N LEU A 88 8.87 8.38 7.75
CA LEU A 88 8.98 8.05 9.18
C LEU A 88 10.44 8.08 9.66
N ARG A 89 11.44 7.97 8.77
CA ARG A 89 12.87 8.15 9.08
C ARG A 89 13.19 9.50 9.72
N LYS A 90 12.32 10.48 9.55
CA LYS A 90 12.45 11.79 10.24
C LYS A 90 12.19 11.72 11.74
N LYS A 91 11.50 10.68 12.21
CA LYS A 91 11.07 10.52 13.60
C LYS A 91 11.64 9.27 14.27
N TYR A 92 11.94 8.24 13.51
CA TYR A 92 12.34 6.94 14.00
C TYR A 92 13.64 6.51 13.32
N SER A 93 14.47 5.72 14.04
CA SER A 93 15.67 5.15 13.47
C SER A 93 15.37 4.08 12.42
N ASP A 94 16.32 3.83 11.52
CA ASP A 94 16.19 2.79 10.49
C ASP A 94 16.00 1.40 11.11
N GLU A 95 16.65 1.12 12.25
CA GLU A 95 16.49 -0.13 12.99
C GLU A 95 15.05 -0.34 13.47
N ASN A 96 14.43 0.70 14.02
CA ASN A 96 13.04 0.63 14.48
C ASN A 96 12.07 0.41 13.31
N ILE A 97 12.31 1.07 12.18
CA ILE A 97 11.49 0.90 10.97
C ILE A 97 11.67 -0.52 10.41
N ASN A 98 12.90 -1.03 10.36
CA ASN A 98 13.17 -2.40 9.92
C ASN A 98 12.47 -3.43 10.81
N SER A 99 12.56 -3.26 12.14
CA SER A 99 11.88 -4.11 13.11
C SER A 99 10.34 -4.05 12.98
N ALA A 100 9.79 -2.86 12.72
CA ALA A 100 8.36 -2.70 12.46
C ALA A 100 7.92 -3.42 11.18
N CYS A 101 8.75 -3.39 10.13
CA CYS A 101 8.52 -4.12 8.89
C CYS A 101 8.55 -5.64 9.12
N ALA A 102 9.54 -6.17 9.84
CA ALA A 102 9.62 -7.58 10.22
C ALA A 102 8.36 -8.04 10.94
N ARG A 103 7.89 -7.23 11.90
CA ARG A 103 6.65 -7.54 12.63
C ARG A 103 5.42 -7.52 11.74
N ALA A 104 5.29 -6.55 10.85
CA ALA A 104 4.18 -6.46 9.91
C ALA A 104 4.13 -7.66 8.95
N ILE A 105 5.28 -8.15 8.50
CA ILE A 105 5.41 -9.37 7.68
C ILE A 105 4.95 -10.58 8.48
N LEU A 106 5.44 -10.74 9.71
CA LEU A 106 5.09 -11.88 10.57
C LEU A 106 3.58 -12.01 10.78
N PHE A 107 2.88 -10.89 10.98
CA PHE A 107 1.43 -10.86 11.16
C PHE A 107 0.63 -10.73 9.85
N ASN A 108 1.29 -10.84 8.70
CA ASN A 108 0.71 -10.70 7.36
C ASN A 108 -0.15 -9.43 7.20
N SER A 109 0.26 -8.34 7.86
CA SER A 109 -0.45 -7.06 7.86
C SER A 109 0.37 -6.00 7.11
N ILE A 110 0.45 -6.16 5.79
CA ILE A 110 1.34 -5.41 4.91
C ILE A 110 0.68 -4.10 4.48
N ASN A 111 0.69 -3.08 5.35
CA ASN A 111 0.20 -1.75 5.04
C ASN A 111 0.91 -0.64 5.84
N TYR A 112 0.86 0.60 5.33
CA TYR A 112 1.46 1.77 5.98
C TYR A 112 0.93 2.02 7.39
N LYS A 113 -0.38 1.85 7.61
CA LYS A 113 -1.03 2.11 8.89
C LYS A 113 -0.52 1.17 9.98
N THR A 114 -0.25 -0.09 9.64
CA THR A 114 0.34 -1.07 10.56
C THR A 114 1.73 -0.64 11.01
N ILE A 115 2.62 -0.29 10.06
CA ILE A 115 3.98 0.20 10.36
C ILE A 115 3.90 1.40 11.30
N LYS A 116 3.07 2.40 10.96
CA LYS A 116 2.89 3.59 11.77
C LYS A 116 2.41 3.26 13.19
N ASN A 117 1.42 2.39 13.33
CA ASN A 117 0.88 2.00 14.64
C ASN A 117 1.91 1.24 15.49
N ILE A 118 2.73 0.36 14.88
CA ILE A 118 3.80 -0.37 15.59
C ILE A 118 4.81 0.62 16.14
N LEU A 119 5.25 1.59 15.33
CA LEU A 119 6.21 2.61 15.73
C LEU A 119 5.66 3.58 16.78
N GLU A 120 4.41 4.03 16.66
CA GLU A 120 3.78 4.94 17.63
C GLU A 120 3.57 4.29 18.99
N LYS A 121 3.28 3.00 19.01
CA LYS A 121 3.04 2.26 20.27
C LYS A 121 4.32 1.70 20.87
N ASN A 122 5.51 1.94 20.28
CA ASN A 122 6.79 1.36 20.70
C ASN A 122 6.66 -0.14 21.03
N ILE A 123 5.94 -0.88 20.17
CA ILE A 123 5.78 -2.32 20.37
C ILE A 123 7.10 -2.96 19.93
N ASP A 124 8.05 -3.03 20.87
CA ASP A 124 9.36 -3.62 20.62
C ASP A 124 9.23 -5.05 20.15
N THR A 125 10.12 -5.41 19.23
CA THR A 125 10.24 -6.78 18.66
C THR A 125 10.64 -7.82 19.73
N THR A 126 11.05 -7.39 20.92
CA THR A 126 11.45 -8.26 22.02
C THR A 126 10.35 -9.19 22.53
N ASN A 127 9.08 -8.90 22.24
CA ASN A 127 7.94 -9.74 22.56
C ASN A 127 7.32 -10.41 21.30
N LEU A 128 8.12 -10.79 20.33
CA LEU A 128 7.68 -11.69 19.28
C LEU A 128 7.35 -13.04 19.92
N PRO A 129 6.11 -13.54 19.84
CA PRO A 129 5.85 -14.89 20.24
C PRO A 129 6.74 -15.78 19.38
N SER A 130 7.62 -16.56 20.03
CA SER A 130 8.39 -17.59 19.35
C SER A 130 7.42 -18.43 18.52
N SER A 131 7.80 -18.83 17.31
CA SER A 131 6.96 -19.53 16.31
C SER A 131 6.30 -20.82 16.82
N SER A 132 6.48 -21.17 18.09
CA SER A 132 5.86 -22.30 18.75
C SER A 132 4.36 -22.14 19.07
N TYR A 133 3.77 -20.95 18.88
CA TYR A 133 2.34 -20.73 19.12
C TYR A 133 1.44 -20.99 17.90
N ILE A 134 1.99 -21.40 16.77
CA ILE A 134 1.19 -21.88 15.62
C ILE A 134 1.07 -23.41 15.63
N SER A 135 1.25 -24.06 16.77
CA SER A 135 0.94 -25.47 16.92
C SER A 135 -0.43 -25.65 17.58
N ASN A 136 -1.43 -25.89 16.72
CA ASN A 136 -2.59 -26.75 17.00
C ASN A 136 -3.32 -26.58 18.35
N GLU A 137 -3.81 -25.38 18.67
CA GLU A 137 -4.99 -25.27 19.51
C GLU A 137 -6.25 -24.97 18.66
N GLU A 138 -6.56 -25.88 17.74
CA GLU A 138 -7.83 -25.82 16.98
C GLU A 138 -9.07 -26.01 17.84
N ASN A 139 -8.95 -26.24 19.14
CA ASN A 139 -10.08 -26.63 19.97
C ASN A 139 -10.47 -25.69 21.11
N SER A 140 -9.71 -24.65 21.43
CA SER A 140 -10.02 -23.81 22.60
C SER A 140 -11.15 -22.80 22.38
N PHE A 141 -11.52 -22.52 21.12
CA PHE A 141 -12.58 -21.58 20.78
C PHE A 141 -13.87 -22.21 20.26
N LYS A 142 -13.96 -23.53 20.18
CA LYS A 142 -15.23 -24.20 19.86
C LYS A 142 -16.15 -24.08 21.05
N ARG A 143 -17.05 -23.12 21.01
CA ARG A 143 -18.14 -23.05 21.99
C ARG A 143 -19.04 -24.26 21.80
N ASP A 144 -19.35 -24.96 22.91
CA ASP A 144 -20.27 -26.09 22.94
C ASP A 144 -21.65 -25.60 22.43
N LEU A 145 -22.04 -26.06 21.23
CA LEU A 145 -23.31 -25.72 20.59
C LEU A 145 -24.52 -26.19 21.41
N ASN A 146 -24.33 -27.16 22.32
CA ASN A 146 -25.40 -27.64 23.20
C ASN A 146 -25.93 -26.55 24.15
N LYS A 147 -25.13 -25.52 24.48
CA LYS A 147 -25.60 -24.39 25.26
C LYS A 147 -26.64 -23.54 24.54
N TYR A 148 -26.75 -23.61 23.24
CA TYR A 148 -27.74 -22.89 22.45
C TYR A 148 -29.03 -23.66 22.24
N ASN A 149 -29.05 -24.98 22.40
CA ASN A 149 -30.25 -25.83 22.30
C ASN A 149 -31.28 -25.50 23.40
N ILE A 150 -30.85 -25.00 24.55
CA ILE A 150 -31.74 -24.58 25.64
C ILE A 150 -32.65 -23.41 25.22
N PHE A 151 -32.18 -22.54 24.32
CA PHE A 151 -32.97 -21.41 23.81
C PHE A 151 -33.96 -21.82 22.70
N LEU A 152 -33.72 -22.90 22.00
CA LEU A 152 -34.60 -23.42 20.95
C LEU A 152 -35.79 -24.18 21.54
N GLN A 153 -35.59 -24.91 22.65
CA GLN A 153 -36.66 -25.67 23.31
C GLN A 153 -37.69 -24.80 24.07
N LYS A 154 -37.33 -23.52 24.37
CA LYS A 154 -38.25 -22.59 25.06
C LYS A 154 -39.28 -21.94 24.14
N LYS A 155 -39.17 -22.11 22.82
CA LYS A 155 -40.06 -21.44 21.83
C LYS A 155 -41.30 -22.26 21.44
N ASP A 156 -41.32 -23.55 21.76
CA ASP A 156 -42.44 -24.43 21.38
C ASP A 156 -43.49 -24.68 22.49
N GLY A 157 -43.29 -24.02 23.67
CA GLY A 157 -44.14 -24.21 24.83
C GLY A 157 -45.30 -23.22 25.03
N ASN A 158 -45.59 -22.29 24.08
CA ASN A 158 -46.66 -21.29 24.29
C ASN A 158 -47.51 -21.07 23.04
N ARG A 159 -48.09 -22.13 22.53
CA ARG A 159 -49.25 -22.07 21.62
C ARG A 159 -50.24 -23.15 22.01
N ASN A 160 -50.99 -22.90 23.04
CA ASN A 160 -52.31 -23.43 23.30
C ASN A 160 -52.95 -22.62 24.43
N GLU A 161 -53.75 -21.66 24.09
CA GLU A 161 -55.05 -21.32 24.60
C GLU A 161 -55.57 -20.10 23.84
#